data_176a0073e9f472c7df954f70db21cf78
#
_entry.id   176a0073e9f472c7df954f70db21cf78
#
_cell.length_a   1.000
_cell.length_b   1.000
_cell.length_c   1.000
_cell.angle_alpha   90.00
_cell.angle_beta   90.00
_cell.angle_gamma   90.00
#
_symmetry.space_group_name_H-M   'P 1'
#
loop_
_entity.id
_entity.type
_entity.pdbx_description
1 polymer ?
#
loop_
_entity_poly.entity_id
_entity_poly.type
_entity_poly.pdbx_seq_one_letter_code
_entity_poly.pdbx_strand_id
1 'polypeptide(L)'
;MRTIISWNEGWRFAKEQTLPQKLPDGWQEVTLPHTWNAQDGQDGGNDYWRGTAMYCKAFSMPNLPENGRAILAVNGAAMTAQVYLNGQMLYRHEGGYSAFRVDMTDHLQEENLLCITVDNSENDHVYPQRADFTFYGGLYRNVELITVEQAHFELCKDGTPGIRVTPVVDLKQRSATVTVETWQTAGDTVIFEIPTPHGSLLKKAVSQDGYACAVFEIPNVHLWDGTEDPYLYRVTATLLENGKETDEITARFGCREFHVDPEKGFFLNGRSYPLRGVSRHQDRMGIGNALTLAEHREDIELIREIGANTIRLAHYQHAQEFYDLCDEYGMIVWAEIPYITMHMPNGRQNTLDQMRELITQC
;
A
#
# COMPACT_ATOMS: atom_id res chain seq x y z
N MET A 1 21.89 -2.71 -1.46
CA MET A 1 20.91 -1.84 -0.73
C MET A 1 19.77 -1.46 -1.65
N ARG A 2 18.54 -1.36 -1.10
CA ARG A 2 17.31 -0.99 -1.82
C ARG A 2 17.35 0.42 -2.38
N THR A 3 16.90 0.62 -3.62
CA THR A 3 16.64 1.95 -4.18
C THR A 3 15.21 1.99 -4.73
N ILE A 4 14.48 3.05 -4.43
CA ILE A 4 13.10 3.27 -4.89
C ILE A 4 13.10 4.51 -5.79
N ILE A 5 12.64 4.35 -7.01
CA ILE A 5 12.62 5.39 -8.05
C ILE A 5 11.17 5.60 -8.48
N SER A 6 10.69 6.85 -8.40
CA SER A 6 9.37 7.20 -8.94
C SER A 6 9.35 7.00 -10.46
N TRP A 7 8.34 6.28 -10.93
CA TRP A 7 8.08 6.06 -12.35
C TRP A 7 6.78 6.70 -12.82
N ASN A 8 6.37 7.78 -12.20
CA ASN A 8 5.12 8.46 -12.50
C ASN A 8 5.11 9.21 -13.85
N GLU A 9 6.27 9.59 -14.38
CA GLU A 9 6.38 10.37 -15.60
C GLU A 9 6.65 9.51 -16.84
N GLY A 10 6.42 10.08 -18.04
CA GLY A 10 6.79 9.48 -19.31
C GLY A 10 5.92 8.32 -19.75
N TRP A 11 4.66 8.28 -19.33
CA TRP A 11 3.69 7.30 -19.79
C TRP A 11 2.94 7.76 -21.03
N ARG A 12 2.62 6.80 -21.89
CA ARG A 12 1.69 6.95 -23.01
C ARG A 12 0.41 6.19 -22.69
N PHE A 13 -0.73 6.86 -22.84
CA PHE A 13 -2.05 6.34 -22.51
C PHE A 13 -2.96 6.33 -23.72
N ALA A 14 -3.72 5.25 -23.91
CA ALA A 14 -4.84 5.18 -24.85
C ALA A 14 -5.90 4.16 -24.42
N LYS A 15 -7.13 4.37 -24.88
CA LYS A 15 -8.24 3.41 -24.75
C LYS A 15 -8.09 2.33 -25.85
N GLU A 16 -7.02 1.54 -25.73
CA GLU A 16 -6.61 0.51 -26.69
C GLU A 16 -6.36 -0.82 -25.96
N GLN A 17 -6.52 -1.92 -26.71
CA GLN A 17 -6.33 -3.28 -26.16
C GLN A 17 -5.20 -4.06 -26.85
N THR A 18 -4.76 -3.60 -28.03
CA THR A 18 -3.69 -4.26 -28.76
C THR A 18 -2.32 -3.81 -28.26
N LEU A 19 -1.50 -4.74 -27.80
CA LEU A 19 -0.15 -4.47 -27.33
C LEU A 19 0.73 -3.88 -28.45
N PRO A 20 1.32 -2.69 -28.25
CA PRO A 20 2.24 -2.12 -29.22
C PRO A 20 3.62 -2.82 -29.15
N GLN A 21 4.35 -2.84 -30.26
CA GLN A 21 5.72 -3.36 -30.32
C GLN A 21 6.78 -2.33 -29.95
N LYS A 22 6.42 -1.03 -29.93
CA LYS A 22 7.24 0.10 -29.50
C LYS A 22 6.37 1.15 -28.85
N LEU A 23 6.99 2.09 -28.15
CA LEU A 23 6.25 3.19 -27.52
C LEU A 23 5.46 3.97 -28.58
N PRO A 24 4.12 4.09 -28.47
CA PRO A 24 3.29 4.73 -29.49
C PRO A 24 3.42 6.26 -29.49
N ASP A 25 3.77 6.85 -30.62
CA ASP A 25 3.93 8.30 -30.75
C ASP A 25 2.60 9.09 -30.71
N GLY A 26 1.48 8.46 -31.10
CA GLY A 26 0.16 9.12 -31.19
C GLY A 26 -0.69 9.03 -29.91
N TRP A 27 -0.21 8.37 -28.87
CA TRP A 27 -0.94 8.24 -27.61
C TRP A 27 -0.76 9.47 -26.72
N GLN A 28 -1.75 9.72 -25.86
CA GLN A 28 -1.69 10.82 -24.90
C GLN A 28 -0.52 10.63 -23.94
N GLU A 29 0.28 11.65 -23.73
CA GLU A 29 1.25 11.68 -22.65
C GLU A 29 0.57 11.99 -21.34
N VAL A 30 0.84 11.16 -20.31
CA VAL A 30 0.26 11.33 -18.99
C VAL A 30 1.33 11.17 -17.90
N THR A 31 1.10 11.86 -16.79
CA THR A 31 1.84 11.69 -15.54
C THR A 31 0.91 11.02 -14.52
N LEU A 32 1.43 10.07 -13.76
CA LEU A 32 0.69 9.40 -12.69
C LEU A 32 0.77 10.21 -11.38
N PRO A 33 -0.25 10.14 -10.55
CA PRO A 33 -1.52 9.40 -10.67
C PRO A 33 -2.40 9.89 -11.81
N HIS A 34 -3.08 8.97 -12.51
CA HIS A 34 -3.96 9.30 -13.63
C HIS A 34 -5.22 8.43 -13.64
N THR A 35 -6.37 9.07 -13.84
CA THR A 35 -7.64 8.40 -14.15
C THR A 35 -8.24 8.99 -15.42
N TRP A 36 -8.80 8.14 -16.27
CA TRP A 36 -9.52 8.61 -17.46
C TRP A 36 -10.94 9.09 -17.16
N ASN A 37 -11.42 8.90 -15.91
CA ASN A 37 -12.73 9.32 -15.46
C ASN A 37 -12.70 10.62 -14.63
N ALA A 38 -11.65 11.43 -14.74
CA ALA A 38 -11.50 12.66 -13.97
C ALA A 38 -12.61 13.69 -14.26
N GLN A 39 -13.20 13.65 -15.46
CA GLN A 39 -14.26 14.55 -15.90
C GLN A 39 -15.62 13.83 -15.95
N ASP A 40 -15.75 12.79 -16.78
CA ASP A 40 -17.00 12.07 -17.02
C ASP A 40 -17.51 11.31 -15.78
N GLY A 41 -16.63 10.93 -14.85
CA GLY A 41 -16.99 10.27 -13.60
C GLY A 41 -17.55 11.21 -12.52
N GLN A 42 -17.59 12.53 -12.77
CA GLN A 42 -17.95 13.54 -11.77
C GLN A 42 -18.95 14.58 -12.25
N ASP A 43 -19.52 14.43 -13.44
CA ASP A 43 -20.50 15.35 -14.04
C ASP A 43 -21.94 15.11 -13.57
N GLY A 44 -22.15 14.14 -12.68
CA GLY A 44 -23.46 13.77 -12.14
C GLY A 44 -24.23 12.75 -12.98
N GLY A 45 -23.67 12.31 -14.12
CA GLY A 45 -24.18 11.21 -14.94
C GLY A 45 -23.79 9.84 -14.40
N ASN A 46 -24.38 8.79 -15.00
CA ASN A 46 -24.01 7.39 -14.74
C ASN A 46 -23.44 6.73 -15.99
N ASP A 47 -23.05 7.52 -16.96
CA ASP A 47 -22.65 7.13 -18.32
C ASP A 47 -21.14 7.30 -18.59
N TYR A 48 -20.36 7.45 -17.51
CA TYR A 48 -18.90 7.53 -17.63
C TYR A 48 -18.32 6.27 -18.29
N TRP A 49 -17.23 6.48 -19.05
CA TRP A 49 -16.64 5.40 -19.82
C TRP A 49 -16.01 4.33 -18.93
N ARG A 50 -16.44 3.09 -19.13
CA ARG A 50 -15.86 1.88 -18.51
C ARG A 50 -15.37 0.94 -19.60
N GLY A 51 -14.17 0.39 -19.41
CA GLY A 51 -13.54 -0.50 -20.38
C GLY A 51 -12.06 -0.67 -20.14
N THR A 52 -11.38 -1.29 -21.09
CA THR A 52 -9.94 -1.53 -21.04
C THR A 52 -9.17 -0.36 -21.65
N ALA A 53 -8.20 0.17 -20.94
CA ALA A 53 -7.22 1.13 -21.44
C ALA A 53 -5.81 0.62 -21.18
N MET A 54 -4.82 1.23 -21.83
CA MET A 54 -3.41 0.83 -21.72
C MET A 54 -2.52 2.02 -21.44
N TYR A 55 -1.54 1.77 -20.58
CA TYR A 55 -0.42 2.65 -20.27
C TYR A 55 0.87 1.99 -20.72
N CYS A 56 1.69 2.68 -21.51
CA CYS A 56 2.99 2.17 -21.93
C CYS A 56 4.11 3.15 -21.59
N LYS A 57 5.27 2.59 -21.22
CA LYS A 57 6.49 3.33 -20.87
C LYS A 57 7.70 2.61 -21.44
N ALA A 58 8.52 3.33 -22.21
CA ALA A 58 9.82 2.84 -22.65
C ALA A 58 10.91 3.22 -21.63
N PHE A 59 11.86 2.33 -21.41
CA PHE A 59 12.99 2.57 -20.52
C PHE A 59 14.18 1.66 -20.89
N SER A 60 15.40 2.15 -20.65
CA SER A 60 16.62 1.35 -20.79
C SER A 60 16.84 0.47 -19.56
N MET A 61 17.66 -0.57 -19.68
CA MET A 61 18.04 -1.46 -18.58
C MET A 61 18.37 -0.64 -17.33
N PRO A 62 17.67 -0.87 -16.20
CA PRO A 62 18.00 -0.19 -14.96
C PRO A 62 19.36 -0.63 -14.41
N ASN A 63 20.01 0.27 -13.67
CA ASN A 63 21.25 -0.09 -12.97
C ASN A 63 20.90 -1.02 -11.78
N LEU A 64 21.27 -2.30 -11.91
CA LEU A 64 21.04 -3.31 -10.87
C LEU A 64 22.33 -3.63 -10.14
N PRO A 65 22.25 -3.95 -8.83
CA PRO A 65 23.35 -4.64 -8.14
C PRO A 65 23.68 -5.97 -8.84
N GLU A 66 24.85 -6.51 -8.57
CA GLU A 66 25.21 -7.84 -9.07
C GLU A 66 24.20 -8.89 -8.59
N ASN A 67 23.59 -9.64 -9.50
CA ASN A 67 22.47 -10.55 -9.26
C ASN A 67 21.23 -9.89 -8.60
N GLY A 68 21.13 -8.56 -8.68
CA GLY A 68 20.02 -7.80 -8.11
C GLY A 68 18.72 -8.01 -8.87
N ARG A 69 17.63 -7.50 -8.29
CA ARG A 69 16.28 -7.60 -8.85
C ARG A 69 15.70 -6.22 -9.16
N ALA A 70 14.86 -6.18 -10.19
CA ALA A 70 14.06 -5.02 -10.56
C ALA A 70 12.57 -5.33 -10.34
N ILE A 71 11.97 -4.68 -9.37
CA ILE A 71 10.58 -4.88 -8.97
C ILE A 71 9.76 -3.66 -9.40
N LEU A 72 8.74 -3.89 -10.21
CA LEU A 72 7.70 -2.90 -10.46
C LEU A 72 6.73 -2.87 -9.29
N ALA A 73 6.53 -1.71 -8.68
CA ALA A 73 5.48 -1.48 -7.69
C ALA A 73 4.38 -0.63 -8.30
N VAL A 74 3.14 -1.12 -8.24
CA VAL A 74 1.93 -0.42 -8.67
C VAL A 74 1.04 -0.25 -7.44
N ASN A 75 0.92 0.99 -6.96
CA ASN A 75 0.23 1.26 -5.70
C ASN A 75 -1.31 1.33 -5.82
N GLY A 76 -1.82 1.27 -7.05
CA GLY A 76 -3.25 1.16 -7.33
C GLY A 76 -3.57 1.22 -8.82
N ALA A 77 -4.35 0.24 -9.30
CA ALA A 77 -4.79 0.14 -10.69
C ALA A 77 -6.24 -0.38 -10.72
N ALA A 78 -7.18 0.47 -11.03
CA ALA A 78 -8.59 0.11 -10.91
C ALA A 78 -9.22 -0.27 -12.26
N MET A 79 -9.82 -1.49 -12.37
CA MET A 79 -10.12 -2.50 -11.31
C MET A 79 -9.27 -3.75 -11.45
N THR A 80 -8.97 -4.15 -12.70
CA THR A 80 -8.15 -5.29 -13.07
C THR A 80 -6.95 -4.79 -13.86
N ALA A 81 -5.77 -5.27 -13.56
CA ALA A 81 -4.55 -4.88 -14.26
C ALA A 81 -3.82 -6.10 -14.83
N GLN A 82 -3.20 -5.95 -15.99
CA GLN A 82 -2.26 -6.91 -16.55
C GLN A 82 -0.97 -6.19 -16.90
N VAL A 83 0.15 -6.73 -16.45
CA VAL A 83 1.49 -6.17 -16.67
C VAL A 83 2.19 -6.96 -17.76
N TYR A 84 2.66 -6.25 -18.77
CA TYR A 84 3.42 -6.81 -19.89
C TYR A 84 4.79 -6.13 -19.99
N LEU A 85 5.83 -6.92 -20.12
CA LEU A 85 7.17 -6.42 -20.43
C LEU A 85 7.65 -7.05 -21.75
N ASN A 86 8.05 -6.20 -22.70
CA ASN A 86 8.53 -6.63 -24.03
C ASN A 86 7.55 -7.57 -24.76
N GLY A 87 6.23 -7.33 -24.58
CA GLY A 87 5.14 -8.12 -25.18
C GLY A 87 4.78 -9.39 -24.40
N GLN A 88 5.51 -9.75 -23.35
CA GLN A 88 5.21 -10.90 -22.50
C GLN A 88 4.40 -10.50 -21.28
N MET A 89 3.30 -11.20 -21.00
CA MET A 89 2.52 -10.99 -19.78
C MET A 89 3.28 -11.56 -18.57
N LEU A 90 3.53 -10.72 -17.57
CA LEU A 90 4.23 -11.10 -16.34
C LEU A 90 3.26 -11.35 -15.18
N TYR A 91 2.21 -10.54 -15.08
CA TYR A 91 1.34 -10.56 -13.91
C TYR A 91 -0.07 -10.08 -14.24
N ARG A 92 -1.05 -10.60 -13.50
CA ARG A 92 -2.44 -10.12 -13.50
C ARG A 92 -2.86 -9.88 -12.06
N HIS A 93 -3.46 -8.71 -11.80
CA HIS A 93 -4.01 -8.33 -10.50
C HIS A 93 -5.50 -8.05 -10.64
N GLU A 94 -6.28 -8.57 -9.70
CA GLU A 94 -7.75 -8.39 -9.63
C GLU A 94 -8.14 -7.79 -8.29
N GLY A 95 -8.40 -6.51 -8.29
CA GLY A 95 -8.71 -5.68 -7.14
C GLY A 95 -8.17 -4.27 -7.34
N GLY A 96 -9.05 -3.27 -7.35
CA GLY A 96 -8.68 -1.93 -7.78
C GLY A 96 -7.94 -1.10 -6.73
N TYR A 97 -7.79 -1.59 -5.48
CA TYR A 97 -7.52 -0.70 -4.35
C TYR A 97 -6.28 -1.06 -3.53
N SER A 98 -5.74 -2.24 -3.69
CA SER A 98 -4.48 -2.68 -3.08
C SER A 98 -3.29 -2.47 -4.01
N ALA A 99 -2.09 -2.41 -3.42
CA ALA A 99 -0.85 -2.38 -4.16
C ALA A 99 -0.45 -3.80 -4.58
N PHE A 100 0.23 -3.90 -5.72
CA PHE A 100 0.88 -5.14 -6.14
C PHE A 100 2.28 -4.89 -6.68
N ARG A 101 3.12 -5.92 -6.65
CA ARG A 101 4.50 -5.83 -7.11
C ARG A 101 4.86 -7.00 -8.02
N VAL A 102 5.68 -6.71 -9.01
CA VAL A 102 6.04 -7.66 -10.07
C VAL A 102 7.56 -7.67 -10.27
N ASP A 103 8.18 -8.82 -10.10
CA ASP A 103 9.60 -8.99 -10.47
C ASP A 103 9.72 -9.04 -12.00
N MET A 104 10.42 -8.06 -12.56
CA MET A 104 10.65 -7.91 -13.99
C MET A 104 12.01 -8.47 -14.44
N THR A 105 12.87 -8.83 -13.52
CA THR A 105 14.31 -9.02 -13.72
C THR A 105 14.64 -9.95 -14.87
N ASP A 106 14.03 -11.13 -14.88
CA ASP A 106 14.37 -12.19 -15.84
C ASP A 106 13.84 -11.90 -17.27
N HIS A 107 13.08 -10.79 -17.44
CA HIS A 107 12.49 -10.37 -18.71
C HIS A 107 13.04 -9.03 -19.24
N LEU A 108 13.99 -8.43 -18.51
CA LEU A 108 14.63 -7.19 -18.91
C LEU A 108 15.55 -7.39 -20.11
N GLN A 109 15.58 -6.38 -20.97
CA GLN A 109 16.45 -6.25 -22.15
C GLN A 109 17.20 -4.92 -22.06
N GLU A 110 18.09 -4.64 -23.02
CA GLU A 110 18.83 -3.37 -23.09
C GLU A 110 17.86 -2.17 -23.20
N GLU A 111 16.85 -2.31 -24.08
CA GLU A 111 15.73 -1.39 -24.21
C GLU A 111 14.42 -2.13 -23.94
N ASN A 112 13.54 -1.55 -23.17
CA ASN A 112 12.34 -2.20 -22.68
C ASN A 112 11.07 -1.39 -22.99
N LEU A 113 9.98 -2.11 -23.24
CA LEU A 113 8.64 -1.56 -23.30
C LEU A 113 7.77 -2.22 -22.22
N LEU A 114 7.44 -1.46 -21.19
CA LEU A 114 6.46 -1.84 -20.17
C LEU A 114 5.08 -1.36 -20.62
N CYS A 115 4.10 -2.27 -20.67
CA CYS A 115 2.70 -1.93 -20.89
C CYS A 115 1.85 -2.49 -19.75
N ILE A 116 0.93 -1.68 -19.24
CA ILE A 116 -0.04 -2.07 -18.22
C ILE A 116 -1.43 -1.82 -18.78
N THR A 117 -2.20 -2.89 -18.99
CA THR A 117 -3.64 -2.75 -19.26
C THR A 117 -4.39 -2.60 -17.96
N VAL A 118 -5.37 -1.72 -17.94
CA VAL A 118 -6.26 -1.51 -16.80
C VAL A 118 -7.69 -1.54 -17.30
N ASP A 119 -8.56 -2.26 -16.60
CA ASP A 119 -9.95 -2.47 -17.00
C ASP A 119 -10.89 -2.20 -15.82
N ASN A 120 -11.83 -1.26 -15.98
CA ASN A 120 -12.90 -0.99 -15.02
C ASN A 120 -14.29 -1.39 -15.53
N SER A 121 -14.36 -2.23 -16.57
CA SER A 121 -15.64 -2.74 -17.07
C SER A 121 -16.34 -3.66 -16.06
N GLU A 122 -17.63 -3.87 -16.27
CA GLU A 122 -18.41 -4.78 -15.43
C GLU A 122 -17.94 -6.23 -15.56
N ASN A 123 -17.87 -6.91 -14.44
CA ASN A 123 -17.59 -8.33 -14.36
C ASN A 123 -18.37 -8.97 -13.19
N ASP A 124 -18.30 -10.27 -13.03
CA ASP A 124 -19.07 -11.02 -12.04
C ASP A 124 -18.26 -11.57 -10.86
N HIS A 125 -16.97 -11.23 -10.78
CA HIS A 125 -16.05 -11.82 -9.80
C HIS A 125 -15.10 -10.83 -9.12
N VAL A 126 -14.92 -9.59 -9.60
CA VAL A 126 -14.09 -8.57 -8.96
C VAL A 126 -14.96 -7.49 -8.32
N TYR A 127 -14.83 -7.33 -7.02
CA TYR A 127 -15.55 -6.29 -6.27
C TYR A 127 -14.89 -4.91 -6.39
N PRO A 128 -15.69 -3.82 -6.34
CA PRO A 128 -17.16 -3.74 -6.33
C PRO A 128 -17.74 -3.65 -7.75
N GLN A 129 -19.03 -3.98 -7.92
CA GLN A 129 -19.71 -3.85 -9.22
C GLN A 129 -20.96 -2.96 -9.16
N ARG A 130 -21.50 -2.74 -7.97
CA ARG A 130 -22.62 -1.82 -7.73
C ARG A 130 -22.42 -1.09 -6.42
N ALA A 131 -22.47 0.23 -6.48
CA ALA A 131 -22.41 1.12 -5.33
C ALA A 131 -22.87 2.52 -5.75
N ASP A 132 -22.89 3.45 -4.80
CA ASP A 132 -23.26 4.86 -5.01
C ASP A 132 -22.05 5.77 -5.19
N PHE A 133 -20.93 5.23 -5.70
CA PHE A 133 -19.73 5.99 -6.06
C PHE A 133 -19.19 5.57 -7.43
N THR A 134 -18.38 6.41 -8.02
CA THR A 134 -17.79 6.20 -9.35
C THR A 134 -16.73 5.11 -9.32
N PHE A 135 -16.82 4.15 -10.25
CA PHE A 135 -15.78 3.13 -10.47
C PHE A 135 -14.72 3.67 -11.43
N TYR A 136 -13.90 4.55 -10.91
CA TYR A 136 -12.80 5.15 -11.68
C TYR A 136 -11.88 4.09 -12.26
N GLY A 137 -11.37 4.33 -13.45
CA GLY A 137 -10.35 3.48 -14.06
C GLY A 137 -9.02 4.23 -14.21
N GLY A 138 -7.92 3.50 -14.13
CA GLY A 138 -6.58 4.06 -14.36
C GLY A 138 -5.51 3.57 -13.41
N LEU A 139 -4.26 3.98 -13.70
CA LEU A 139 -3.15 3.94 -12.75
C LEU A 139 -3.26 5.18 -11.86
N TYR A 140 -4.10 5.09 -10.87
CA TYR A 140 -4.54 6.26 -10.09
C TYR A 140 -3.76 6.48 -8.79
N ARG A 141 -2.69 5.73 -8.59
CA ARG A 141 -1.67 5.90 -7.54
C ARG A 141 -0.28 5.81 -8.14
N ASN A 142 0.73 6.05 -7.32
CA ASN A 142 2.12 6.00 -7.74
C ASN A 142 2.52 4.66 -8.33
N VAL A 143 3.42 4.72 -9.32
CA VAL A 143 4.16 3.58 -9.84
C VAL A 143 5.64 3.81 -9.58
N GLU A 144 6.35 2.78 -9.12
CA GLU A 144 7.75 2.86 -8.72
C GLU A 144 8.55 1.69 -9.29
N LEU A 145 9.81 1.94 -9.58
CA LEU A 145 10.82 0.91 -9.76
C LEU A 145 11.60 0.74 -8.46
N ILE A 146 11.60 -0.47 -7.93
CA ILE A 146 12.41 -0.85 -6.77
C ILE A 146 13.54 -1.73 -7.25
N THR A 147 14.79 -1.33 -7.02
CA THR A 147 15.96 -2.19 -7.27
C THR A 147 16.53 -2.68 -5.95
N VAL A 148 16.82 -3.97 -5.87
CA VAL A 148 17.30 -4.64 -4.65
C VAL A 148 18.42 -5.61 -4.97
N GLU A 149 19.21 -6.00 -3.99
CA GLU A 149 20.16 -7.12 -4.11
C GLU A 149 19.39 -8.45 -4.14
N GLN A 150 20.05 -9.55 -4.44
CA GLN A 150 19.43 -10.89 -4.48
C GLN A 150 18.83 -11.23 -3.11
N ALA A 151 19.59 -11.01 -2.04
CA ALA A 151 19.10 -11.11 -0.68
C ALA A 151 18.39 -9.80 -0.28
N HIS A 152 17.07 -9.83 -0.20
CA HIS A 152 16.25 -8.68 0.17
C HIS A 152 15.00 -9.11 0.94
N PHE A 153 14.37 -8.18 1.63
CA PHE A 153 13.08 -8.42 2.27
C PHE A 153 11.99 -8.61 1.21
N GLU A 154 11.08 -9.55 1.48
CA GLU A 154 9.99 -9.91 0.58
C GLU A 154 9.15 -8.68 0.18
N LEU A 155 8.82 -8.59 -1.09
CA LEU A 155 8.10 -7.48 -1.68
C LEU A 155 6.85 -7.91 -2.45
N CYS A 156 6.94 -9.02 -3.18
CA CYS A 156 5.94 -9.38 -4.18
C CYS A 156 4.71 -10.08 -3.60
N LYS A 157 4.87 -10.82 -2.50
CA LYS A 157 3.78 -11.59 -1.91
C LYS A 157 2.73 -10.66 -1.29
N ASP A 158 1.53 -10.62 -1.87
CA ASP A 158 0.38 -9.83 -1.41
C ASP A 158 0.72 -8.32 -1.21
N GLY A 159 1.74 -7.79 -1.90
CA GLY A 159 2.22 -6.42 -1.77
C GLY A 159 2.84 -6.09 -0.40
N THR A 160 3.38 -7.09 0.30
CA THR A 160 3.93 -6.94 1.67
C THR A 160 5.02 -5.88 1.78
N PRO A 161 5.11 -5.13 2.89
CA PRO A 161 6.29 -4.32 3.19
C PRO A 161 7.53 -5.12 3.61
N GLY A 162 7.41 -6.46 3.79
CA GLY A 162 8.48 -7.34 4.25
C GLY A 162 8.71 -7.35 5.75
N ILE A 163 7.96 -6.56 6.50
CA ILE A 163 8.04 -6.42 7.96
C ILE A 163 6.65 -6.32 8.58
N ARG A 164 6.47 -6.93 9.75
CA ARG A 164 5.29 -6.78 10.59
C ARG A 164 5.72 -6.45 12.02
N VAL A 165 5.05 -5.48 12.63
CA VAL A 165 5.29 -5.04 14.00
C VAL A 165 4.02 -5.21 14.82
N THR A 166 4.10 -5.98 15.89
CA THR A 166 2.95 -6.26 16.75
C THR A 166 3.27 -5.85 18.19
N PRO A 167 2.86 -4.65 18.63
CA PRO A 167 2.97 -4.21 20.01
C PRO A 167 1.83 -4.77 20.86
N VAL A 168 2.16 -5.23 22.07
CA VAL A 168 1.21 -5.62 23.12
C VAL A 168 1.53 -4.81 24.36
N VAL A 169 0.57 -4.00 24.83
CA VAL A 169 0.77 -3.06 25.94
C VAL A 169 0.25 -3.67 27.25
N ASP A 170 1.06 -3.58 28.30
CA ASP A 170 0.62 -3.77 29.69
C ASP A 170 0.47 -2.39 30.36
N LEU A 171 -0.75 -1.92 30.46
CA LEU A 171 -1.06 -0.62 31.08
C LEU A 171 -0.70 -0.56 32.57
N LYS A 172 -0.74 -1.71 33.28
CA LYS A 172 -0.43 -1.77 34.73
C LYS A 172 1.06 -1.62 34.98
N GLN A 173 1.87 -2.29 34.15
CA GLN A 173 3.33 -2.22 34.23
C GLN A 173 3.91 -1.04 33.46
N ARG A 174 3.08 -0.35 32.67
CA ARG A 174 3.49 0.73 31.76
C ARG A 174 4.61 0.28 30.82
N SER A 175 4.45 -0.91 30.24
CA SER A 175 5.41 -1.51 29.32
C SER A 175 4.74 -2.03 28.08
N ALA A 176 5.52 -2.26 27.02
CA ALA A 176 5.05 -2.96 25.82
C ALA A 176 6.02 -4.06 25.41
N THR A 177 5.47 -5.21 25.07
CA THR A 177 6.19 -6.26 24.34
C THR A 177 5.95 -6.06 22.86
N VAL A 178 7.01 -5.85 22.09
CA VAL A 178 6.94 -5.57 20.63
C VAL A 178 7.57 -6.74 19.88
N THR A 179 6.76 -7.48 19.15
CA THR A 179 7.22 -8.53 18.25
C THR A 179 7.44 -7.93 16.86
N VAL A 180 8.65 -8.09 16.32
CA VAL A 180 9.03 -7.66 14.98
C VAL A 180 9.36 -8.89 14.15
N GLU A 181 8.66 -9.07 13.06
CA GLU A 181 8.79 -10.20 12.15
C GLU A 181 9.16 -9.70 10.76
N THR A 182 10.06 -10.41 10.08
CA THR A 182 10.45 -10.09 8.70
C THR A 182 10.46 -11.35 7.84
N TRP A 183 10.16 -11.15 6.57
CA TRP A 183 10.26 -12.16 5.52
C TRP A 183 11.27 -11.69 4.49
N GLN A 184 12.16 -12.56 4.06
CA GLN A 184 13.24 -12.26 3.13
C GLN A 184 13.45 -13.38 2.11
N THR A 185 13.94 -13.02 0.93
CA THR A 185 14.18 -13.97 -0.19
C THR A 185 15.44 -14.81 0.04
N ALA A 186 16.45 -14.23 0.68
CA ALA A 186 17.71 -14.84 1.07
C ALA A 186 18.32 -14.03 2.23
N GLY A 187 19.59 -14.33 2.62
CA GLY A 187 20.26 -13.71 3.74
C GLY A 187 20.26 -14.59 4.98
N ASP A 188 21.23 -14.38 5.86
CA ASP A 188 21.48 -15.24 7.02
C ASP A 188 21.10 -14.60 8.36
N THR A 189 21.03 -13.29 8.40
CA THR A 189 20.88 -12.54 9.65
C THR A 189 20.08 -11.27 9.44
N VAL A 190 19.22 -10.94 10.41
CA VAL A 190 18.54 -9.63 10.48
C VAL A 190 18.92 -8.93 11.78
N ILE A 191 19.33 -7.67 11.68
CA ILE A 191 19.53 -6.77 12.81
C ILE A 191 18.30 -5.88 12.91
N PHE A 192 17.69 -5.86 14.09
CA PHE A 192 16.55 -5.01 14.39
C PHE A 192 16.96 -3.92 15.37
N GLU A 193 16.59 -2.67 15.09
CA GLU A 193 16.85 -1.53 15.94
C GLU A 193 15.56 -0.72 16.20
N ILE A 194 15.28 -0.46 17.49
CA ILE A 194 14.23 0.45 17.93
C ILE A 194 14.90 1.58 18.73
N PRO A 195 15.02 2.80 18.17
CA PRO A 195 15.47 3.97 18.92
C PRO A 195 14.46 4.34 20.02
N THR A 196 14.98 4.63 21.21
CA THR A 196 14.21 5.14 22.35
C THR A 196 14.89 6.38 22.94
N PRO A 197 14.20 7.20 23.76
CA PRO A 197 14.82 8.34 24.44
C PRO A 197 16.02 7.97 25.33
N HIS A 198 16.13 6.69 25.71
CA HIS A 198 17.18 6.18 26.61
C HIS A 198 18.27 5.37 25.89
N GLY A 199 18.29 5.40 24.55
CA GLY A 199 19.21 4.63 23.69
C GLY A 199 18.48 3.65 22.78
N SER A 200 19.21 3.03 21.85
CA SER A 200 18.63 2.06 20.92
C SER A 200 18.54 0.66 21.55
N LEU A 201 17.38 0.03 21.35
CA LEU A 201 17.21 -1.41 21.60
C LEU A 201 17.63 -2.16 20.35
N LEU A 202 18.62 -3.03 20.48
CA LEU A 202 19.19 -3.81 19.38
C LEU A 202 18.98 -5.30 19.60
N LYS A 203 18.53 -6.00 18.56
CA LYS A 203 18.48 -7.46 18.52
C LYS A 203 18.94 -7.98 17.18
N LYS A 204 19.59 -9.14 17.24
CA LYS A 204 20.05 -9.90 16.08
C LYS A 204 19.31 -11.23 16.05
N ALA A 205 18.74 -11.59 14.91
CA ALA A 205 18.09 -12.87 14.68
C ALA A 205 18.69 -13.56 13.45
N VAL A 206 18.85 -14.88 13.55
CA VAL A 206 19.23 -15.70 12.39
C VAL A 206 18.00 -15.92 11.53
N SER A 207 18.15 -15.70 10.22
CA SER A 207 17.13 -16.02 9.24
C SER A 207 17.00 -17.55 9.08
N GLN A 208 15.79 -18.06 9.21
CA GLN A 208 15.47 -19.47 8.98
C GLN A 208 14.33 -19.57 7.97
N ASP A 209 14.58 -20.25 6.87
CA ASP A 209 13.60 -20.43 5.77
C ASP A 209 12.97 -19.09 5.30
N GLY A 210 13.79 -18.03 5.19
CA GLY A 210 13.33 -16.71 4.78
C GLY A 210 12.50 -15.96 5.83
N TYR A 211 12.64 -16.29 7.11
CA TYR A 211 11.94 -15.65 8.22
C TYR A 211 12.88 -15.31 9.36
N ALA A 212 12.72 -14.14 9.95
CA ALA A 212 13.39 -13.75 11.19
C ALA A 212 12.44 -13.02 12.14
N CYS A 213 12.63 -13.18 13.43
CA CYS A 213 11.79 -12.58 14.45
C CYS A 213 12.62 -12.09 15.64
N ALA A 214 12.25 -10.93 16.19
CA ALA A 214 12.79 -10.41 17.44
C ALA A 214 11.66 -9.88 18.32
N VAL A 215 11.79 -10.09 19.64
CA VAL A 215 10.82 -9.59 20.63
C VAL A 215 11.52 -8.58 21.52
N PHE A 216 10.97 -7.38 21.65
CA PHE A 216 11.50 -6.29 22.45
C PHE A 216 10.60 -6.01 23.65
N GLU A 217 11.21 -5.63 24.77
CA GLU A 217 10.50 -5.04 25.91
C GLU A 217 10.81 -3.55 25.97
N ILE A 218 9.76 -2.71 25.96
CA ILE A 218 9.86 -1.27 26.10
C ILE A 218 9.29 -0.87 27.46
N PRO A 219 10.15 -0.62 28.47
CA PRO A 219 9.70 -0.13 29.77
C PRO A 219 9.32 1.35 29.67
N ASN A 220 8.39 1.79 30.53
CA ASN A 220 7.85 3.16 30.50
C ASN A 220 7.42 3.59 29.10
N VAL A 221 6.68 2.70 28.42
CA VAL A 221 6.25 2.91 27.04
C VAL A 221 5.49 4.23 26.88
N HIS A 222 5.84 4.99 25.82
CA HIS A 222 5.07 6.13 25.37
C HIS A 222 3.92 5.61 24.50
N LEU A 223 2.70 5.84 24.94
CA LEU A 223 1.52 5.32 24.24
C LEU A 223 1.16 6.20 23.03
N TRP A 224 0.65 5.55 21.99
CA TRP A 224 -0.12 6.24 20.96
C TRP A 224 -1.53 6.49 21.52
N ASP A 225 -1.88 7.74 21.78
CA ASP A 225 -3.07 8.11 22.53
C ASP A 225 -4.11 8.90 21.71
N GLY A 226 -4.30 8.46 20.47
CA GLY A 226 -5.24 9.10 19.55
C GLY A 226 -4.80 10.52 19.19
N THR A 227 -5.77 11.42 18.98
CA THR A 227 -5.51 12.81 18.58
C THR A 227 -4.81 13.66 19.63
N GLU A 228 -4.73 13.20 20.89
CA GLU A 228 -4.07 13.91 21.99
C GLU A 228 -2.57 13.77 21.96
N ASP A 229 -2.06 12.54 21.70
CA ASP A 229 -0.63 12.24 21.64
C ASP A 229 -0.37 11.03 20.72
N PRO A 230 -0.31 11.23 19.40
CA PRO A 230 -0.12 10.16 18.41
C PRO A 230 1.33 9.72 18.30
N TYR A 231 1.95 9.32 19.41
CA TYR A 231 3.36 8.97 19.45
C TYR A 231 3.67 7.70 18.66
N LEU A 232 4.62 7.79 17.74
CA LEU A 232 5.06 6.68 16.90
C LEU A 232 6.51 6.32 17.16
N TYR A 233 6.74 5.06 17.49
CA TYR A 233 8.07 4.45 17.44
C TYR A 233 8.44 4.13 15.99
N ARG A 234 9.72 3.88 15.80
CA ARG A 234 10.28 3.37 14.54
C ARG A 234 11.09 2.11 14.83
N VAL A 235 11.01 1.13 13.94
CA VAL A 235 11.93 0.00 13.91
C VAL A 235 12.61 -0.04 12.55
N THR A 236 13.92 -0.24 12.55
CA THR A 236 14.70 -0.53 11.35
C THR A 236 15.11 -2.00 11.39
N ALA A 237 14.94 -2.70 10.28
CA ALA A 237 15.44 -4.05 10.07
C ALA A 237 16.47 -4.02 8.95
N THR A 238 17.71 -4.45 9.24
CA THR A 238 18.83 -4.54 8.30
C THR A 238 19.13 -6.01 8.03
N LEU A 239 19.05 -6.42 6.77
CA LEU A 239 19.35 -7.77 6.31
C LEU A 239 20.82 -7.90 5.97
N LEU A 240 21.44 -8.96 6.47
CA LEU A 240 22.82 -9.31 6.14
C LEU A 240 22.89 -10.64 5.41
N GLU A 241 23.84 -10.73 4.50
CA GLU A 241 24.29 -11.96 3.86
C GLU A 241 25.82 -12.06 3.96
N ASN A 242 26.32 -13.09 4.61
CA ASN A 242 27.75 -13.27 4.86
C ASN A 242 28.42 -12.04 5.55
N GLY A 243 27.68 -11.36 6.42
CA GLY A 243 28.14 -10.18 7.15
C GLY A 243 28.11 -8.87 6.37
N LYS A 244 27.67 -8.87 5.11
CA LYS A 244 27.44 -7.67 4.28
C LYS A 244 25.95 -7.28 4.37
N GLU A 245 25.68 -6.00 4.57
CA GLU A 245 24.32 -5.46 4.49
C GLU A 245 23.82 -5.48 3.04
N THR A 246 22.66 -6.08 2.83
CA THR A 246 22.05 -6.25 1.49
C THR A 246 20.75 -5.48 1.32
N ASP A 247 19.95 -5.35 2.40
CA ASP A 247 18.71 -4.61 2.34
C ASP A 247 18.37 -3.99 3.70
N GLU A 248 17.61 -2.90 3.68
CA GLU A 248 17.12 -2.23 4.89
C GLU A 248 15.68 -1.78 4.69
N ILE A 249 14.85 -2.01 5.70
CA ILE A 249 13.48 -1.53 5.76
C ILE A 249 13.17 -0.90 7.11
N THR A 250 12.27 0.07 7.10
CA THR A 250 11.82 0.75 8.32
C THR A 250 10.31 0.70 8.41
N ALA A 251 9.79 0.44 9.61
CA ALA A 251 8.36 0.54 9.91
C ALA A 251 8.13 1.48 11.10
N ARG A 252 7.00 2.20 11.08
CA ARG A 252 6.50 2.98 12.22
C ARG A 252 5.44 2.17 12.93
N PHE A 253 5.32 2.33 14.24
CA PHE A 253 4.28 1.69 15.03
C PHE A 253 3.91 2.49 16.27
N GLY A 254 2.64 2.45 16.65
CA GLY A 254 2.14 3.02 17.89
C GLY A 254 1.89 1.92 18.93
N CYS A 255 2.29 2.16 20.17
CA CYS A 255 1.96 1.27 21.27
C CYS A 255 0.64 1.71 21.92
N ARG A 256 -0.41 0.90 21.76
CA ARG A 256 -1.73 1.19 22.33
C ARG A 256 -2.43 -0.09 22.75
N GLU A 257 -3.33 0.03 23.71
CA GLU A 257 -4.33 -0.97 24.05
C GLU A 257 -5.69 -0.44 23.65
N PHE A 258 -6.53 -1.25 23.02
CA PHE A 258 -7.92 -0.89 22.77
C PHE A 258 -8.84 -2.10 22.91
N HIS A 259 -10.05 -1.82 23.31
CA HIS A 259 -11.12 -2.83 23.30
C HIS A 259 -12.49 -2.18 23.08
N VAL A 260 -13.46 -2.99 22.73
CA VAL A 260 -14.85 -2.58 22.55
C VAL A 260 -15.71 -3.27 23.63
N ASP A 261 -16.36 -2.48 24.45
CA ASP A 261 -17.36 -2.94 25.40
C ASP A 261 -18.76 -2.73 24.78
N PRO A 262 -19.62 -3.77 24.72
CA PRO A 262 -20.91 -3.68 24.05
C PRO A 262 -21.88 -2.67 24.69
N GLU A 263 -21.69 -2.32 25.96
CA GLU A 263 -22.55 -1.36 26.68
C GLU A 263 -21.91 0.02 26.83
N LYS A 264 -20.56 0.08 26.87
CA LYS A 264 -19.81 1.32 27.19
C LYS A 264 -19.07 1.89 26.00
N GLY A 265 -18.99 1.15 24.86
CA GLY A 265 -18.38 1.60 23.64
C GLY A 265 -16.88 1.33 23.55
N PHE A 266 -16.17 2.18 22.84
CA PHE A 266 -14.75 2.03 22.55
C PHE A 266 -13.87 2.59 23.67
N PHE A 267 -12.84 1.86 24.02
CA PHE A 267 -11.81 2.24 24.99
C PHE A 267 -10.45 2.30 24.32
N LEU A 268 -9.66 3.32 24.64
CA LEU A 268 -8.28 3.48 24.24
C LEU A 268 -7.43 3.68 25.49
N ASN A 269 -6.36 2.89 25.64
CA ASN A 269 -5.43 2.95 26.76
C ASN A 269 -6.12 2.94 28.14
N GLY A 270 -7.16 2.09 28.27
CA GLY A 270 -7.91 1.88 29.50
C GLY A 270 -8.93 2.99 29.84
N ARG A 271 -9.12 4.00 29.00
CA ARG A 271 -10.13 5.05 29.18
C ARG A 271 -11.21 5.01 28.11
N SER A 272 -12.42 5.40 28.43
CA SER A 272 -13.48 5.58 27.45
C SER A 272 -13.05 6.62 26.41
N TYR A 273 -13.16 6.25 25.13
CA TYR A 273 -12.76 7.08 24.00
C TYR A 273 -13.90 7.12 22.98
N PRO A 274 -14.88 8.02 23.13
CA PRO A 274 -16.02 8.11 22.21
C PRO A 274 -15.57 8.41 20.79
N LEU A 275 -15.90 7.53 19.84
CA LEU A 275 -15.56 7.72 18.44
C LEU A 275 -16.50 8.75 17.80
N ARG A 276 -15.93 9.82 17.27
CA ARG A 276 -16.62 10.88 16.53
C ARG A 276 -15.93 11.02 15.19
N GLY A 277 -16.60 10.66 14.13
CA GLY A 277 -15.90 10.56 12.86
C GLY A 277 -16.75 10.83 11.64
N VAL A 278 -16.08 10.70 10.51
CA VAL A 278 -16.63 10.87 9.17
C VAL A 278 -16.32 9.66 8.31
N SER A 279 -17.10 9.48 7.26
CA SER A 279 -16.72 8.59 6.14
C SER A 279 -15.98 9.41 5.09
N ARG A 280 -14.95 8.82 4.50
CA ARG A 280 -14.16 9.42 3.42
C ARG A 280 -14.12 8.50 2.22
N HIS A 281 -14.43 9.03 1.04
CA HIS A 281 -14.03 8.46 -0.24
C HIS A 281 -12.70 9.05 -0.70
N GLN A 282 -11.95 8.29 -1.52
CA GLN A 282 -10.66 8.73 -2.06
C GLN A 282 -10.87 9.30 -3.47
N ASP A 283 -11.57 10.43 -3.55
CA ASP A 283 -11.76 11.14 -4.81
C ASP A 283 -11.93 12.65 -4.59
N ARG A 284 -11.73 13.41 -5.65
CA ARG A 284 -11.84 14.88 -5.65
C ARG A 284 -12.33 15.37 -7.01
N MET A 285 -13.12 16.42 -6.97
CA MET A 285 -13.62 17.09 -8.19
C MET A 285 -12.47 17.49 -9.12
N GLY A 286 -12.57 17.12 -10.39
CA GLY A 286 -11.63 17.46 -11.46
C GLY A 286 -10.44 16.51 -11.63
N ILE A 287 -10.12 15.69 -10.62
CA ILE A 287 -9.03 14.69 -10.68
C ILE A 287 -9.49 13.26 -10.37
N GLY A 288 -10.78 13.08 -10.05
CA GLY A 288 -11.31 11.76 -9.68
C GLY A 288 -10.55 11.16 -8.51
N ASN A 289 -10.20 9.88 -8.62
CA ASN A 289 -9.44 9.18 -7.59
C ASN A 289 -7.90 9.31 -7.72
N ALA A 290 -7.40 10.09 -8.68
CA ALA A 290 -5.97 10.30 -8.91
C ALA A 290 -5.38 11.35 -7.95
N LEU A 291 -5.46 11.08 -6.64
CA LEU A 291 -4.99 11.97 -5.58
C LEU A 291 -3.49 11.82 -5.34
N THR A 292 -2.86 12.92 -4.96
CA THR A 292 -1.48 12.95 -4.46
C THR A 292 -1.45 13.10 -2.94
N LEU A 293 -0.27 13.07 -2.35
CA LEU A 293 -0.11 13.31 -0.91
C LEU A 293 -0.65 14.69 -0.46
N ALA A 294 -0.67 15.68 -1.37
CA ALA A 294 -1.18 17.01 -1.05
C ALA A 294 -2.69 16.98 -0.74
N GLU A 295 -3.49 16.31 -1.58
CA GLU A 295 -4.92 16.16 -1.37
C GLU A 295 -5.21 15.30 -0.12
N HIS A 296 -4.43 14.25 0.12
CA HIS A 296 -4.57 13.44 1.33
C HIS A 296 -4.31 14.25 2.60
N ARG A 297 -3.32 15.14 2.59
CA ARG A 297 -3.02 16.04 3.72
C ARG A 297 -4.12 17.06 3.94
N GLU A 298 -4.62 17.68 2.88
CA GLU A 298 -5.74 18.62 2.99
C GLU A 298 -6.98 17.94 3.59
N ASP A 299 -7.32 16.72 3.15
CA ASP A 299 -8.45 15.98 3.67
C ASP A 299 -8.32 15.69 5.18
N ILE A 300 -7.15 15.20 5.63
CA ILE A 300 -6.96 14.88 7.06
C ILE A 300 -6.97 16.14 7.94
N GLU A 301 -6.47 17.27 7.43
CA GLU A 301 -6.49 18.55 8.14
C GLU A 301 -7.92 19.07 8.30
N LEU A 302 -8.74 19.02 7.25
CA LEU A 302 -10.17 19.36 7.31
C LEU A 302 -10.93 18.44 8.28
N ILE A 303 -10.64 17.14 8.28
CA ILE A 303 -11.24 16.18 9.21
C ILE A 303 -10.86 16.49 10.66
N ARG A 304 -9.61 16.91 10.92
CA ARG A 304 -9.19 17.37 12.24
C ARG A 304 -9.87 18.66 12.67
N GLU A 305 -9.99 19.62 11.76
CA GLU A 305 -10.60 20.93 12.04
C GLU A 305 -12.02 20.80 12.59
N ILE A 306 -12.81 19.86 12.09
CA ILE A 306 -14.15 19.58 12.61
C ILE A 306 -14.17 18.78 13.92
N GLY A 307 -13.00 18.43 14.49
CA GLY A 307 -12.86 17.71 15.76
C GLY A 307 -13.11 16.21 15.67
N ALA A 308 -12.99 15.60 14.50
CA ALA A 308 -13.08 14.15 14.35
C ALA A 308 -11.85 13.45 14.94
N ASN A 309 -12.05 12.24 15.49
CA ASN A 309 -11.01 11.37 16.02
C ASN A 309 -11.03 9.96 15.40
N THR A 310 -11.93 9.72 14.46
CA THR A 310 -12.03 8.45 13.71
C THR A 310 -12.46 8.71 12.28
N ILE A 311 -12.03 7.83 11.38
CA ILE A 311 -12.35 7.90 9.96
C ILE A 311 -12.74 6.51 9.49
N ARG A 312 -13.89 6.42 8.83
CA ARG A 312 -14.25 5.26 8.03
C ARG A 312 -13.70 5.44 6.62
N LEU A 313 -12.80 4.59 6.21
CA LEU A 313 -12.22 4.58 4.87
C LEU A 313 -13.16 3.82 3.92
N ALA A 314 -14.20 4.54 3.48
CA ALA A 314 -15.27 3.99 2.68
C ALA A 314 -14.83 3.83 1.20
N HIS A 315 -15.14 2.75 0.58
CA HIS A 315 -15.60 1.43 1.02
C HIS A 315 -14.55 0.38 0.65
N TYR A 316 -13.27 0.77 0.59
CA TYR A 316 -12.14 0.04 0.01
C TYR A 316 -10.82 0.47 0.66
N GLN A 317 -9.76 -0.29 0.40
CA GLN A 317 -8.42 0.08 0.86
C GLN A 317 -7.99 1.42 0.24
N HIS A 318 -7.71 2.40 1.09
CA HIS A 318 -7.17 3.69 0.67
C HIS A 318 -5.66 3.63 0.38
N ALA A 319 -5.10 4.74 -0.11
CA ALA A 319 -3.66 4.85 -0.32
C ALA A 319 -2.90 4.72 1.00
N GLN A 320 -1.72 4.07 0.96
CA GLN A 320 -0.89 3.88 2.16
C GLN A 320 -0.55 5.20 2.83
N GLU A 321 -0.31 6.23 2.04
CA GLU A 321 -0.04 7.59 2.53
C GLU A 321 -1.15 8.14 3.43
N PHE A 322 -2.41 7.73 3.20
CA PHE A 322 -3.51 8.16 4.04
C PHE A 322 -3.59 7.39 5.37
N TYR A 323 -3.26 6.10 5.38
CA TYR A 323 -3.09 5.34 6.64
C TYR A 323 -1.95 5.94 7.46
N ASP A 324 -0.83 6.26 6.81
CA ASP A 324 0.32 6.89 7.46
C ASP A 324 -0.04 8.24 8.12
N LEU A 325 -0.85 9.05 7.44
CA LEU A 325 -1.40 10.28 8.00
C LEU A 325 -2.36 10.00 9.17
N CYS A 326 -3.19 8.97 9.08
CA CYS A 326 -4.07 8.59 10.21
C CYS A 326 -3.25 8.23 11.45
N ASP A 327 -2.15 7.50 11.30
CA ASP A 327 -1.24 7.18 12.39
C ASP A 327 -0.59 8.44 12.99
N GLU A 328 -0.10 9.35 12.15
CA GLU A 328 0.55 10.61 12.55
C GLU A 328 -0.41 11.59 13.23
N TYR A 329 -1.66 11.64 12.81
CA TYR A 329 -2.67 12.56 13.33
C TYR A 329 -3.54 11.94 14.43
N GLY A 330 -3.31 10.68 14.78
CA GLY A 330 -4.01 10.01 15.89
C GLY A 330 -5.44 9.58 15.57
N MET A 331 -5.76 9.32 14.29
CA MET A 331 -7.09 8.92 13.89
C MET A 331 -7.31 7.43 14.06
N ILE A 332 -8.40 7.03 14.70
CA ILE A 332 -8.87 5.64 14.68
C ILE A 332 -9.45 5.35 13.31
N VAL A 333 -9.02 4.26 12.70
CA VAL A 333 -9.42 3.89 11.33
C VAL A 333 -10.39 2.71 11.36
N TRP A 334 -11.47 2.83 10.60
CA TRP A 334 -12.32 1.73 10.17
C TRP A 334 -11.99 1.43 8.70
N ALA A 335 -11.18 0.40 8.47
CA ALA A 335 -10.77 -0.02 7.13
C ALA A 335 -11.72 -1.07 6.57
N GLU A 336 -11.96 -1.01 5.25
CA GLU A 336 -12.89 -1.89 4.54
C GLU A 336 -12.24 -2.48 3.29
N ILE A 337 -12.71 -3.67 2.90
CA ILE A 337 -12.58 -4.17 1.53
C ILE A 337 -13.86 -3.85 0.76
N PRO A 338 -13.85 -3.78 -0.58
CA PRO A 338 -15.00 -3.31 -1.35
C PRO A 338 -16.12 -4.34 -1.51
N TYR A 339 -16.33 -5.21 -0.52
CA TYR A 339 -17.45 -6.14 -0.46
C TYR A 339 -18.72 -5.37 -0.05
N ILE A 340 -19.35 -4.72 -1.03
CA ILE A 340 -20.45 -3.78 -0.79
C ILE A 340 -21.63 -4.03 -1.74
N THR A 341 -22.82 -3.66 -1.29
CA THR A 341 -24.09 -3.52 -2.02
C THR A 341 -24.68 -4.86 -2.44
N MET A 342 -23.90 -5.73 -3.06
CA MET A 342 -24.44 -7.01 -3.56
C MET A 342 -23.47 -8.17 -3.30
N HIS A 343 -24.04 -9.35 -3.07
CA HIS A 343 -23.26 -10.58 -3.08
C HIS A 343 -23.07 -11.07 -4.51
N MET A 344 -21.83 -11.34 -4.89
CA MET A 344 -21.47 -11.96 -6.17
C MET A 344 -21.02 -13.40 -5.92
N PRO A 345 -21.74 -14.43 -6.41
CA PRO A 345 -21.40 -15.82 -6.15
C PRO A 345 -19.98 -16.21 -6.59
N ASN A 346 -19.50 -15.59 -7.68
CA ASN A 346 -18.17 -15.83 -8.24
C ASN A 346 -17.06 -14.97 -7.58
N GLY A 347 -17.42 -13.98 -6.75
CA GLY A 347 -16.51 -13.03 -6.13
C GLY A 347 -15.83 -13.49 -4.83
N ARG A 348 -16.07 -14.73 -4.37
CA ARG A 348 -15.56 -15.21 -3.09
C ARG A 348 -14.04 -15.16 -3.01
N GLN A 349 -13.33 -15.65 -4.04
CA GLN A 349 -11.87 -15.66 -4.04
C GLN A 349 -11.31 -14.25 -4.03
N ASN A 350 -11.82 -13.37 -4.88
CA ASN A 350 -11.44 -11.96 -4.92
C ASN A 350 -11.63 -11.25 -3.57
N THR A 351 -12.74 -11.53 -2.85
CA THR A 351 -12.96 -11.01 -1.49
C THR A 351 -11.86 -11.44 -0.51
N LEU A 352 -11.46 -12.72 -0.55
CA LEU A 352 -10.41 -13.26 0.31
C LEU A 352 -9.03 -12.67 -0.03
N ASP A 353 -8.74 -12.49 -1.32
CA ASP A 353 -7.46 -11.94 -1.78
C ASP A 353 -7.35 -10.46 -1.39
N GLN A 354 -8.37 -9.64 -1.64
CA GLN A 354 -8.39 -8.24 -1.21
C GLN A 354 -8.30 -8.08 0.32
N MET A 355 -8.93 -8.98 1.11
CA MET A 355 -8.78 -8.97 2.56
C MET A 355 -7.36 -9.32 3.00
N ARG A 356 -6.74 -10.32 2.35
CA ARG A 356 -5.35 -10.70 2.63
C ARG A 356 -4.39 -9.55 2.32
N GLU A 357 -4.55 -8.90 1.18
CA GLU A 357 -3.77 -7.75 0.77
C GLU A 357 -3.92 -6.58 1.76
N LEU A 358 -5.15 -6.22 2.15
CA LEU A 358 -5.40 -5.18 3.15
C LEU A 358 -4.69 -5.47 4.47
N ILE A 359 -4.81 -6.69 5.01
CA ILE A 359 -4.19 -7.08 6.28
C ILE A 359 -2.65 -7.11 6.16
N THR A 360 -2.13 -7.52 5.01
CA THR A 360 -0.69 -7.62 4.78
C THR A 360 -0.03 -6.26 4.59
N GLN A 361 -0.71 -5.34 3.93
CA GLN A 361 -0.17 -4.01 3.57
C GLN A 361 -0.39 -2.96 4.66
N CYS A 362 -1.44 -3.09 5.46
CA CYS A 362 -1.82 -2.17 6.52
C CYS A 362 -1.71 -2.84 7.90
#